data_c600e8af0fdf851df09eda27ac3241d5
#
_entry.id   c600e8af0fdf851df09eda27ac3241d5
#
_cell.length_a   1.000
_cell.length_b   1.000
_cell.length_c   1.000
_cell.angle_alpha   90.00
_cell.angle_beta   90.00
_cell.angle_gamma   90.00
#
_symmetry.space_group_name_H-M   'P 1'
#
loop_
_entity.id
_entity.type
_entity.pdbx_description
1 polymer ?
#
loop_
_entity_poly.entity_id
_entity_poly.type
_entity_poly.pdbx_seq_one_letter_code
_entity_poly.pdbx_strand_id
1 'polypeptide(L)'
;MRMIRWYCLALLLAVPFVATAGMVHKPVTWTQDGQTFRSVLVYDDATTTLRPGLVMVPNWYGVNAAAVKKAEQIAGRDYVILLTDVYGEHTRPGSDAQAQAAVKPLYANRALLRSRMTQALAQLRAASGKAPIDASRLAAIGFCFGGSAVLDLARSGADVAAVVSFHGGLTTDDPALASHIKARVLAINGADDKGTMPDADKFMDEMRASPADWQFVVLGHAVHCFTEVGENSPGCKYDARAAARSYRLMHEWLHGAFAGTP
;
A
#
# COMPACT_ATOMS: atom_id res chain seq x y z
N MET A 1 55.66 21.21 56.35
CA MET A 1 55.25 21.47 54.97
C MET A 1 54.17 20.44 54.57
N ARG A 2 52.89 20.81 54.54
CA ARG A 2 51.78 19.91 54.15
C ARG A 2 51.47 20.15 52.67
N MET A 3 51.70 19.14 51.80
CA MET A 3 51.36 19.18 50.39
C MET A 3 49.88 18.92 50.22
N ILE A 4 49.09 19.89 49.69
CA ILE A 4 47.71 19.76 49.35
C ILE A 4 47.64 19.16 47.92
N ARG A 5 47.15 17.92 47.79
CA ARG A 5 46.89 17.28 46.49
C ARG A 5 45.51 17.70 46.01
N TRP A 6 45.46 18.47 44.94
CA TRP A 6 44.22 18.78 44.19
C TRP A 6 43.83 17.60 43.32
N TYR A 7 42.72 16.99 43.59
CA TYR A 7 42.09 16.00 42.69
C TYR A 7 41.19 16.79 41.73
N CYS A 8 41.56 16.91 40.45
CA CYS A 8 40.64 17.36 39.40
C CYS A 8 39.64 16.25 39.09
N LEU A 9 38.42 16.42 39.50
CA LEU A 9 37.28 15.54 39.14
C LEU A 9 36.83 15.97 37.73
N ALA A 10 37.20 15.22 36.70
CA ALA A 10 36.71 15.41 35.34
C ALA A 10 35.26 14.93 35.26
N LEU A 11 34.32 15.87 35.20
CA LEU A 11 32.90 15.59 34.95
C LEU A 11 32.71 15.25 33.47
N LEU A 12 32.60 13.99 33.11
CA LEU A 12 32.21 13.54 31.78
C LEU A 12 30.72 13.88 31.56
N LEU A 13 30.47 14.97 30.86
CA LEU A 13 29.14 15.32 30.35
C LEU A 13 28.78 14.31 29.25
N ALA A 14 27.96 13.33 29.59
CA ALA A 14 27.31 12.48 28.60
C ALA A 14 26.31 13.34 27.80
N VAL A 15 26.69 13.73 26.59
CA VAL A 15 25.78 14.37 25.63
C VAL A 15 24.81 13.28 25.15
N PRO A 16 23.49 13.43 25.38
CA PRO A 16 22.55 12.47 24.86
C PRO A 16 22.61 12.51 23.33
N PHE A 17 22.95 11.40 22.72
CA PHE A 17 22.83 11.21 21.28
C PHE A 17 21.34 11.22 20.95
N VAL A 18 20.81 12.36 20.51
CA VAL A 18 19.46 12.44 19.96
C VAL A 18 19.53 11.75 18.59
N ALA A 19 19.12 10.50 18.51
CA ALA A 19 18.90 9.85 17.22
C ALA A 19 17.87 10.69 16.45
N THR A 20 18.29 11.25 15.32
CA THR A 20 17.35 11.91 14.41
C THR A 20 16.46 10.84 13.81
N ALA A 21 15.20 10.84 14.23
CA ALA A 21 14.17 10.00 13.64
C ALA A 21 14.07 10.24 12.12
N GLY A 22 13.99 9.18 11.34
CA GLY A 22 13.94 9.29 9.89
C GLY A 22 13.16 8.14 9.27
N MET A 23 12.78 8.32 7.99
CA MET A 23 12.18 7.26 7.21
C MET A 23 13.21 6.17 6.89
N VAL A 24 12.88 4.95 7.26
CA VAL A 24 13.68 3.74 7.01
C VAL A 24 13.19 3.08 5.74
N HIS A 25 14.14 2.70 4.87
CA HIS A 25 13.91 1.91 3.67
C HIS A 25 14.70 0.60 3.77
N LYS A 26 14.03 -0.52 4.02
CA LYS A 26 14.68 -1.83 4.06
C LYS A 26 14.25 -2.68 2.87
N PRO A 27 15.17 -3.21 2.06
CA PRO A 27 14.82 -4.15 1.01
C PRO A 27 14.26 -5.43 1.61
N VAL A 28 13.20 -5.95 0.99
CA VAL A 28 12.60 -7.24 1.29
C VAL A 28 12.61 -8.06 0.01
N THR A 29 13.54 -9.01 -0.06
CA THR A 29 13.68 -9.91 -1.21
C THR A 29 12.98 -11.23 -0.90
N TRP A 30 12.21 -11.72 -1.86
CA TRP A 30 11.49 -12.99 -1.76
C TRP A 30 11.43 -13.66 -3.14
N THR A 31 11.16 -14.96 -3.15
CA THR A 31 11.13 -15.77 -4.37
C THR A 31 9.82 -16.53 -4.46
N GLN A 32 9.24 -16.59 -5.65
CA GLN A 32 8.07 -17.40 -5.97
C GLN A 32 8.22 -17.94 -7.39
N ASP A 33 7.95 -19.22 -7.60
CA ASP A 33 8.01 -19.91 -8.90
C ASP A 33 9.32 -19.64 -9.66
N GLY A 34 10.45 -19.61 -8.94
CA GLY A 34 11.77 -19.34 -9.51
C GLY A 34 12.04 -17.87 -9.86
N GLN A 35 11.08 -16.97 -9.64
CA GLN A 35 11.25 -15.54 -9.88
C GLN A 35 11.56 -14.81 -8.56
N THR A 36 12.55 -13.93 -8.57
CA THR A 36 12.89 -13.05 -7.44
C THR A 36 12.15 -11.74 -7.52
N PHE A 37 11.66 -11.28 -6.38
CA PHE A 37 10.96 -10.01 -6.20
C PHE A 37 11.71 -9.14 -5.20
N ARG A 38 11.71 -7.82 -5.42
CA ARG A 38 12.40 -6.86 -4.55
C ARG A 38 11.45 -5.77 -4.12
N SER A 39 10.84 -5.96 -2.97
CA SER A 39 9.97 -5.02 -2.27
C SER A 39 10.76 -4.10 -1.34
N VAL A 40 10.13 -3.05 -0.82
CA VAL A 40 10.76 -2.12 0.13
C VAL A 40 9.86 -1.95 1.34
N LEU A 41 10.40 -2.18 2.52
CA LEU A 41 9.73 -1.87 3.78
C LEU A 41 10.02 -0.40 4.14
N VAL A 42 8.97 0.38 4.36
CA VAL A 42 9.03 1.84 4.60
C VAL A 42 8.32 2.16 5.91
N TYR A 43 9.01 2.82 6.84
CA TYR A 43 8.46 3.25 8.14
C TYR A 43 9.33 4.31 8.83
N ASP A 44 8.73 5.09 9.72
CA ASP A 44 9.45 6.02 10.61
C ASP A 44 10.04 5.22 11.81
N ASP A 45 11.32 5.41 12.12
CA ASP A 45 12.02 4.75 13.23
C ASP A 45 12.04 5.56 14.54
N ALA A 46 11.33 6.69 14.60
CA ALA A 46 11.21 7.51 15.81
C ALA A 46 10.65 6.76 17.02
N THR A 47 9.96 5.66 16.78
CA THR A 47 9.34 4.85 17.84
C THR A 47 9.41 3.37 17.52
N THR A 48 9.50 2.55 18.57
CA THR A 48 9.40 1.09 18.50
C THR A 48 7.98 0.59 18.76
N THR A 49 7.02 1.49 18.97
CA THR A 49 5.60 1.13 19.13
C THR A 49 5.10 0.37 17.92
N LEU A 50 4.42 -0.75 18.16
CA LEU A 50 3.85 -1.56 17.10
C LEU A 50 2.72 -0.79 16.38
N ARG A 51 2.75 -0.80 15.06
CA ARG A 51 1.81 -0.09 14.18
C ARG A 51 1.18 -1.06 13.18
N PRO A 52 -0.02 -0.77 12.66
CA PRO A 52 -0.59 -1.55 11.59
C PRO A 52 0.35 -1.67 10.39
N GLY A 53 0.38 -2.86 9.79
CA GLY A 53 1.14 -3.13 8.58
C GLY A 53 0.28 -3.00 7.32
N LEU A 54 0.78 -2.31 6.29
CA LEU A 54 0.10 -2.18 5.01
C LEU A 54 0.93 -2.81 3.88
N VAL A 55 0.33 -3.71 3.10
CA VAL A 55 0.84 -4.00 1.76
C VAL A 55 0.41 -2.85 0.85
N MET A 56 1.37 -2.16 0.24
CA MET A 56 1.08 -1.11 -0.74
C MET A 56 1.50 -1.58 -2.13
N VAL A 57 0.55 -1.60 -3.06
CA VAL A 57 0.83 -1.90 -4.47
C VAL A 57 0.85 -0.60 -5.25
N PRO A 58 1.98 -0.25 -5.87
CA PRO A 58 2.09 0.98 -6.67
C PRO A 58 1.27 0.91 -7.95
N ASN A 59 1.27 2.01 -8.68
CA ASN A 59 0.70 2.04 -10.03
C ASN A 59 1.50 1.14 -11.00
N TRP A 60 1.15 1.15 -12.26
CA TRP A 60 1.72 0.26 -13.29
C TRP A 60 3.24 0.44 -13.55
N TYR A 61 3.86 1.51 -13.04
CA TYR A 61 5.32 1.65 -13.09
C TYR A 61 6.07 0.82 -12.03
N GLY A 62 5.34 0.17 -11.11
CA GLY A 62 5.93 -0.68 -10.09
C GLY A 62 6.74 0.09 -9.05
N VAL A 63 7.66 -0.62 -8.40
CA VAL A 63 8.51 -0.05 -7.34
C VAL A 63 9.55 0.88 -7.94
N ASN A 64 9.41 2.19 -7.69
CA ASN A 64 10.30 3.25 -8.13
C ASN A 64 10.38 4.36 -7.08
N ALA A 65 11.20 5.40 -7.32
CA ALA A 65 11.41 6.50 -6.37
C ALA A 65 10.10 7.26 -6.02
N ALA A 66 9.20 7.47 -6.98
CA ALA A 66 7.92 8.13 -6.74
C ALA A 66 7.00 7.28 -5.86
N ALA A 67 6.97 5.95 -6.08
CA ALA A 67 6.22 5.02 -5.24
C ALA A 67 6.79 4.95 -3.82
N VAL A 68 8.13 4.98 -3.64
CA VAL A 68 8.77 5.04 -2.32
C VAL A 68 8.38 6.33 -1.61
N LYS A 69 8.45 7.49 -2.28
CA LYS A 69 8.05 8.78 -1.69
C LYS A 69 6.57 8.79 -1.28
N LYS A 70 5.68 8.19 -2.08
CA LYS A 70 4.26 8.04 -1.73
C LYS A 70 4.10 7.13 -0.51
N ALA A 71 4.85 6.02 -0.42
CA ALA A 71 4.85 5.14 0.73
C ALA A 71 5.32 5.86 2.00
N GLU A 72 6.36 6.71 1.94
CA GLU A 72 6.81 7.55 3.07
C GLU A 72 5.69 8.47 3.56
N GLN A 73 5.01 9.16 2.64
CA GLN A 73 3.94 10.10 2.97
C GLN A 73 2.76 9.40 3.66
N ILE A 74 2.41 8.18 3.21
CA ILE A 74 1.32 7.40 3.79
C ILE A 74 1.75 6.75 5.10
N ALA A 75 2.97 6.22 5.18
CA ALA A 75 3.49 5.61 6.40
C ALA A 75 3.45 6.60 7.57
N GLY A 76 3.99 7.81 7.36
CA GLY A 76 4.06 8.80 8.40
C GLY A 76 4.55 8.16 9.71
N ARG A 77 3.81 8.41 10.80
CA ARG A 77 4.01 7.77 12.10
C ARG A 77 3.02 6.63 12.38
N ASP A 78 2.09 6.39 11.46
CA ASP A 78 0.91 5.57 11.73
C ASP A 78 1.02 4.15 11.22
N TYR A 79 1.83 3.92 10.16
CA TYR A 79 1.90 2.62 9.50
C TYR A 79 3.34 2.15 9.26
N VAL A 80 3.48 0.83 9.11
CA VAL A 80 4.64 0.21 8.45
C VAL A 80 4.18 -0.32 7.09
N ILE A 81 4.80 0.14 6.01
CA ILE A 81 4.38 -0.18 4.64
C ILE A 81 5.36 -1.14 3.99
N LEU A 82 4.88 -2.25 3.45
CA LEU A 82 5.58 -3.03 2.45
C LEU A 82 5.15 -2.55 1.06
N LEU A 83 5.95 -1.68 0.43
CA LEU A 83 5.81 -1.33 -0.98
C LEU A 83 6.22 -2.55 -1.80
N THR A 84 5.23 -3.26 -2.34
CA THR A 84 5.47 -4.58 -2.91
C THR A 84 5.79 -4.55 -4.40
N ASP A 85 6.78 -5.35 -4.77
CA ASP A 85 7.08 -5.72 -6.14
C ASP A 85 6.21 -6.92 -6.53
N VAL A 86 5.44 -6.81 -7.60
CA VAL A 86 4.63 -7.90 -8.16
C VAL A 86 5.05 -8.28 -9.58
N TYR A 87 6.04 -7.58 -10.14
CA TYR A 87 6.57 -7.86 -11.47
C TYR A 87 7.80 -8.78 -11.46
N GLY A 88 8.63 -8.66 -10.43
CA GLY A 88 9.96 -9.26 -10.33
C GLY A 88 11.06 -8.21 -10.39
N GLU A 89 12.20 -8.53 -9.75
CA GLU A 89 13.27 -7.56 -9.49
C GLU A 89 13.92 -6.95 -10.74
N HIS A 90 13.81 -7.62 -11.89
CA HIS A 90 14.35 -7.14 -13.16
C HIS A 90 13.35 -6.34 -14.00
N THR A 91 12.08 -6.25 -13.59
CA THR A 91 11.04 -5.51 -14.31
C THR A 91 10.81 -4.17 -13.64
N ARG A 92 11.39 -3.12 -14.20
CA ARG A 92 11.31 -1.73 -13.73
C ARG A 92 10.91 -0.82 -14.89
N PRO A 93 9.60 -0.69 -15.17
CA PRO A 93 9.13 0.12 -16.29
C PRO A 93 9.54 1.58 -16.17
N GLY A 94 10.13 2.14 -17.24
CA GLY A 94 10.51 3.55 -17.37
C GLY A 94 9.69 4.30 -18.42
N SER A 95 8.72 3.63 -19.05
CA SER A 95 7.79 4.23 -20.03
C SER A 95 6.44 3.53 -20.00
N ASP A 96 5.40 4.18 -20.54
CA ASP A 96 4.03 3.62 -20.64
C ASP A 96 4.01 2.29 -21.36
N ALA A 97 4.76 2.17 -22.47
CA ALA A 97 4.83 0.93 -23.24
C ALA A 97 5.42 -0.22 -22.40
N GLN A 98 6.46 0.05 -21.60
CA GLN A 98 7.05 -0.94 -20.69
C GLN A 98 6.10 -1.27 -19.53
N ALA A 99 5.41 -0.27 -18.98
CA ALA A 99 4.43 -0.47 -17.92
C ALA A 99 3.25 -1.32 -18.41
N GLN A 100 2.74 -1.04 -19.61
CA GLN A 100 1.69 -1.84 -20.24
C GLN A 100 2.16 -3.30 -20.49
N ALA A 101 3.38 -3.49 -20.94
CA ALA A 101 3.95 -4.83 -21.14
C ALA A 101 4.09 -5.58 -19.80
N ALA A 102 4.41 -4.89 -18.71
CA ALA A 102 4.56 -5.49 -17.38
C ALA A 102 3.20 -5.91 -16.76
N VAL A 103 2.13 -5.11 -16.92
CA VAL A 103 0.81 -5.45 -16.35
C VAL A 103 0.05 -6.49 -17.16
N LYS A 104 0.26 -6.53 -18.49
CA LYS A 104 -0.52 -7.39 -19.40
C LYS A 104 -0.55 -8.87 -19.00
N PRO A 105 0.57 -9.53 -18.65
CA PRO A 105 0.57 -10.92 -18.20
C PRO A 105 -0.24 -11.14 -16.91
N LEU A 106 -0.24 -10.16 -15.98
CA LEU A 106 -0.94 -10.24 -14.71
C LEU A 106 -2.44 -10.03 -14.87
N TYR A 107 -2.86 -9.15 -15.78
CA TYR A 107 -4.28 -9.02 -16.13
C TYR A 107 -4.80 -10.23 -16.90
N ALA A 108 -3.96 -10.87 -17.72
CA ALA A 108 -4.32 -12.10 -18.44
C ALA A 108 -4.35 -13.34 -17.52
N ASN A 109 -3.66 -13.29 -16.38
CA ASN A 109 -3.63 -14.36 -15.37
C ASN A 109 -3.85 -13.78 -13.97
N ARG A 110 -5.11 -13.53 -13.64
CA ARG A 110 -5.50 -12.97 -12.33
C ARG A 110 -5.18 -13.93 -11.17
N ALA A 111 -5.22 -15.24 -11.41
CA ALA A 111 -4.81 -16.22 -10.39
C ALA A 111 -3.34 -16.05 -10.00
N LEU A 112 -2.46 -15.79 -10.97
CA LEU A 112 -1.05 -15.47 -10.69
C LEU A 112 -0.91 -14.17 -9.90
N LEU A 113 -1.68 -13.12 -10.25
CA LEU A 113 -1.68 -11.86 -9.49
C LEU A 113 -2.12 -12.09 -8.03
N ARG A 114 -3.22 -12.80 -7.81
CA ARG A 114 -3.71 -13.16 -6.47
C ARG A 114 -2.66 -13.94 -5.67
N SER A 115 -1.99 -14.90 -6.30
CA SER A 115 -0.90 -15.67 -5.67
C SER A 115 0.27 -14.77 -5.24
N ARG A 116 0.73 -13.86 -6.10
CA ARG A 116 1.79 -12.89 -5.76
C ARG A 116 1.38 -11.94 -4.66
N MET A 117 0.14 -11.48 -4.67
CA MET A 117 -0.39 -10.62 -3.61
C MET A 117 -0.48 -11.33 -2.26
N THR A 118 -0.91 -12.59 -2.25
CA THR A 118 -0.92 -13.43 -1.04
C THR A 118 0.49 -13.61 -0.49
N GLN A 119 1.47 -13.84 -1.36
CA GLN A 119 2.86 -13.95 -0.96
C GLN A 119 3.41 -12.61 -0.43
N ALA A 120 3.07 -11.47 -1.05
CA ALA A 120 3.45 -10.15 -0.54
C ALA A 120 2.91 -9.91 0.89
N LEU A 121 1.66 -10.30 1.16
CA LEU A 121 1.08 -10.24 2.50
C LEU A 121 1.85 -11.14 3.49
N ALA A 122 2.25 -12.34 3.07
CA ALA A 122 3.08 -13.22 3.89
C ALA A 122 4.45 -12.60 4.20
N GLN A 123 5.06 -11.88 3.24
CA GLN A 123 6.31 -11.15 3.49
C GLN A 123 6.15 -10.00 4.50
N LEU A 124 5.05 -9.24 4.42
CA LEU A 124 4.75 -8.22 5.42
C LEU A 124 4.60 -8.84 6.82
N ARG A 125 3.85 -9.94 6.93
CA ARG A 125 3.65 -10.67 8.19
C ARG A 125 4.98 -11.22 8.75
N ALA A 126 5.85 -11.75 7.90
CA ALA A 126 7.18 -12.24 8.27
C ALA A 126 8.17 -11.14 8.68
N ALA A 127 7.90 -9.88 8.29
CA ALA A 127 8.69 -8.73 8.72
C ALA A 127 8.36 -8.28 10.16
N SER A 128 7.31 -8.79 10.79
CA SER A 128 7.01 -8.60 12.21
C SER A 128 8.18 -9.13 13.04
N GLY A 129 8.60 -8.38 14.06
CA GLY A 129 9.82 -8.67 14.83
C GLY A 129 11.12 -8.12 14.22
N LYS A 130 11.12 -7.71 12.94
CA LYS A 130 12.25 -7.02 12.27
C LYS A 130 11.95 -5.53 12.01
N ALA A 131 10.69 -5.15 12.10
CA ALA A 131 10.16 -3.81 12.05
C ALA A 131 8.98 -3.71 13.05
N PRO A 132 8.56 -2.51 13.45
CA PRO A 132 7.50 -2.31 14.47
C PRO A 132 6.10 -2.57 13.89
N ILE A 133 5.85 -3.79 13.42
CA ILE A 133 4.58 -4.21 12.82
C ILE A 133 3.72 -4.94 13.84
N ASP A 134 2.48 -4.51 14.00
CA ASP A 134 1.44 -5.28 14.65
C ASP A 134 0.83 -6.26 13.63
N ALA A 135 1.24 -7.52 13.70
CA ALA A 135 0.80 -8.56 12.76
C ALA A 135 -0.69 -8.93 12.88
N SER A 136 -1.38 -8.46 13.92
CA SER A 136 -2.84 -8.61 14.06
C SER A 136 -3.63 -7.53 13.31
N ARG A 137 -2.98 -6.43 12.91
CA ARG A 137 -3.58 -5.29 12.22
C ARG A 137 -2.93 -5.09 10.84
N LEU A 138 -3.31 -5.92 9.88
CA LEU A 138 -2.80 -5.87 8.51
C LEU A 138 -3.89 -5.42 7.55
N ALA A 139 -3.51 -4.63 6.55
CA ALA A 139 -4.40 -4.21 5.46
C ALA A 139 -3.61 -4.08 4.14
N ALA A 140 -4.31 -3.82 3.04
CA ALA A 140 -3.67 -3.56 1.76
C ALA A 140 -4.25 -2.32 1.09
N ILE A 141 -3.38 -1.53 0.45
CA ILE A 141 -3.77 -0.34 -0.32
C ILE A 141 -3.11 -0.40 -1.70
N GLY A 142 -3.75 0.16 -2.71
CA GLY A 142 -3.19 0.13 -4.06
C GLY A 142 -3.71 1.23 -4.97
N PHE A 143 -2.89 1.58 -5.97
CA PHE A 143 -3.09 2.71 -6.87
C PHE A 143 -3.11 2.24 -8.32
N CYS A 144 -4.10 2.65 -9.12
CA CYS A 144 -4.24 2.26 -10.52
C CYS A 144 -4.23 0.71 -10.67
N PHE A 145 -3.25 0.12 -11.36
CA PHE A 145 -3.02 -1.32 -11.38
C PHE A 145 -2.97 -1.92 -9.97
N GLY A 146 -2.29 -1.24 -9.03
CA GLY A 146 -2.24 -1.67 -7.64
C GLY A 146 -3.61 -1.68 -6.96
N GLY A 147 -4.52 -0.78 -7.33
CA GLY A 147 -5.91 -0.79 -6.87
C GLY A 147 -6.65 -2.05 -7.30
N SER A 148 -6.47 -2.47 -8.57
CA SER A 148 -6.99 -3.76 -9.05
C SER A 148 -6.39 -4.93 -8.28
N ALA A 149 -5.07 -4.88 -8.01
CA ALA A 149 -4.36 -5.97 -7.34
C ALA A 149 -4.84 -6.18 -5.89
N VAL A 150 -5.14 -5.10 -5.14
CA VAL A 150 -5.67 -5.25 -3.77
C VAL A 150 -7.12 -5.72 -3.75
N LEU A 151 -7.93 -5.38 -4.76
CA LEU A 151 -9.26 -5.98 -4.91
C LEU A 151 -9.14 -7.49 -5.19
N ASP A 152 -8.19 -7.92 -6.02
CA ASP A 152 -7.91 -9.33 -6.27
C ASP A 152 -7.36 -10.05 -5.02
N LEU A 153 -6.59 -9.37 -4.17
CA LEU A 153 -6.20 -9.89 -2.86
C LEU A 153 -7.42 -10.12 -1.96
N ALA A 154 -8.37 -9.18 -1.91
CA ALA A 154 -9.61 -9.37 -1.17
C ALA A 154 -10.40 -10.58 -1.68
N ARG A 155 -10.57 -10.70 -3.01
CA ARG A 155 -11.23 -11.83 -3.68
C ARG A 155 -10.57 -13.18 -3.40
N SER A 156 -9.27 -13.21 -3.10
CA SER A 156 -8.57 -14.44 -2.69
C SER A 156 -8.95 -14.92 -1.28
N GLY A 157 -9.77 -14.18 -0.55
CA GLY A 157 -10.11 -14.48 0.84
C GLY A 157 -8.99 -14.17 1.83
N ALA A 158 -8.07 -13.25 1.47
CA ALA A 158 -6.94 -12.88 2.29
C ALA A 158 -7.37 -12.41 3.69
N ASP A 159 -6.61 -12.83 4.70
CA ASP A 159 -6.81 -12.46 6.09
C ASP A 159 -6.15 -11.09 6.35
N VAL A 160 -6.88 -10.04 5.99
CA VAL A 160 -6.55 -8.63 6.25
C VAL A 160 -7.81 -7.89 6.71
N ALA A 161 -7.63 -6.88 7.56
CA ALA A 161 -8.75 -6.10 8.10
C ALA A 161 -9.47 -5.30 7.01
N ALA A 162 -8.72 -4.72 6.07
CA ALA A 162 -9.29 -3.92 4.98
C ALA A 162 -8.43 -3.93 3.73
N VAL A 163 -9.06 -3.61 2.60
CA VAL A 163 -8.38 -3.20 1.36
C VAL A 163 -8.90 -1.84 0.90
N VAL A 164 -8.01 -1.00 0.36
CA VAL A 164 -8.36 0.31 -0.21
C VAL A 164 -7.81 0.42 -1.62
N SER A 165 -8.69 0.59 -2.59
CA SER A 165 -8.35 0.77 -4.01
C SER A 165 -8.52 2.24 -4.42
N PHE A 166 -7.46 2.86 -4.94
CA PHE A 166 -7.49 4.20 -5.50
C PHE A 166 -7.45 4.13 -7.02
N HIS A 167 -8.45 4.67 -7.69
CA HIS A 167 -8.61 4.66 -9.15
C HIS A 167 -8.21 3.32 -9.79
N GLY A 168 -8.53 2.21 -9.11
CA GLY A 168 -8.24 0.86 -9.60
C GLY A 168 -9.25 0.39 -10.62
N GLY A 169 -8.82 -0.50 -11.53
CA GLY A 169 -9.75 -1.24 -12.37
C GLY A 169 -10.64 -2.14 -11.51
N LEU A 170 -11.92 -2.13 -11.79
CA LEU A 170 -12.97 -2.76 -10.97
C LEU A 170 -13.30 -4.19 -11.41
N THR A 171 -12.85 -4.60 -12.59
CA THR A 171 -13.16 -5.91 -13.18
C THR A 171 -12.52 -7.07 -12.45
N THR A 172 -13.14 -8.24 -12.56
CA THR A 172 -12.62 -9.54 -12.13
C THR A 172 -12.76 -10.56 -13.26
N ASP A 173 -11.96 -11.63 -13.20
CA ASP A 173 -12.09 -12.82 -14.06
C ASP A 173 -13.17 -13.79 -13.55
N ASP A 174 -13.52 -13.71 -12.25
CA ASP A 174 -14.51 -14.56 -11.61
C ASP A 174 -15.26 -13.78 -10.51
N PRO A 175 -16.48 -13.30 -10.76
CA PRO A 175 -17.29 -12.61 -9.76
C PRO A 175 -17.68 -13.48 -8.55
N ALA A 176 -17.68 -14.83 -8.68
CA ALA A 176 -18.03 -15.73 -7.59
C ALA A 176 -17.02 -15.67 -6.43
N LEU A 177 -15.78 -15.22 -6.70
CA LEU A 177 -14.77 -15.01 -5.68
C LEU A 177 -15.15 -13.95 -4.64
N ALA A 178 -16.14 -13.10 -4.93
CA ALA A 178 -16.67 -12.13 -3.97
C ALA A 178 -17.17 -12.81 -2.68
N SER A 179 -17.66 -14.05 -2.76
CA SER A 179 -18.09 -14.84 -1.60
C SER A 179 -16.96 -15.17 -0.61
N HIS A 180 -15.70 -15.07 -1.03
CA HIS A 180 -14.54 -15.34 -0.19
C HIS A 180 -14.01 -14.08 0.52
N ILE A 181 -14.49 -12.88 0.17
CA ILE A 181 -13.98 -11.62 0.72
C ILE A 181 -14.27 -11.54 2.21
N LYS A 182 -13.23 -11.42 3.01
CA LYS A 182 -13.28 -11.25 4.48
C LYS A 182 -12.98 -9.82 4.90
N ALA A 183 -12.15 -9.13 4.09
CA ALA A 183 -11.72 -7.77 4.34
C ALA A 183 -12.87 -6.76 4.15
N ARG A 184 -12.82 -5.65 4.89
CA ARG A 184 -13.61 -4.48 4.52
C ARG A 184 -13.05 -3.86 3.24
N VAL A 185 -13.90 -3.46 2.29
CA VAL A 185 -13.49 -2.99 0.95
C VAL A 185 -13.86 -1.53 0.75
N LEU A 186 -12.87 -0.68 0.51
CA LEU A 186 -13.07 0.69 0.06
C LEU A 186 -12.52 0.86 -1.35
N ALA A 187 -13.38 1.13 -2.33
CA ALA A 187 -12.96 1.51 -3.68
C ALA A 187 -13.27 2.97 -3.94
N ILE A 188 -12.29 3.74 -4.44
CA ILE A 188 -12.42 5.19 -4.67
C ILE A 188 -12.01 5.49 -6.12
N ASN A 189 -12.96 5.90 -6.96
CA ASN A 189 -12.71 6.19 -8.36
C ASN A 189 -13.15 7.62 -8.73
N GLY A 190 -12.58 8.15 -9.81
CA GLY A 190 -12.98 9.44 -10.37
C GLY A 190 -14.26 9.30 -11.20
N ALA A 191 -15.20 10.24 -11.07
CA ALA A 191 -16.46 10.23 -11.83
C ALA A 191 -16.23 10.30 -13.35
N ASP A 192 -15.16 10.99 -13.77
CA ASP A 192 -14.83 11.19 -15.17
C ASP A 192 -13.74 10.21 -15.67
N ASP A 193 -13.43 9.17 -14.89
CA ASP A 193 -12.51 8.09 -15.28
C ASP A 193 -13.18 7.13 -16.26
N LYS A 194 -13.00 7.39 -17.55
CA LYS A 194 -13.56 6.58 -18.63
C LYS A 194 -12.99 5.15 -18.71
N GLY A 195 -11.87 4.89 -18.04
CA GLY A 195 -11.24 3.58 -18.02
C GLY A 195 -11.81 2.63 -16.98
N THR A 196 -12.35 3.13 -15.87
CA THR A 196 -12.82 2.30 -14.76
C THR A 196 -14.31 2.42 -14.47
N MET A 197 -14.90 3.60 -14.66
CA MET A 197 -16.32 3.84 -14.37
C MET A 197 -17.32 3.00 -15.20
N PRO A 198 -17.04 2.60 -16.44
CA PRO A 198 -17.93 1.70 -17.17
C PRO A 198 -18.18 0.34 -16.50
N ASP A 199 -17.29 -0.07 -15.58
CA ASP A 199 -17.40 -1.33 -14.84
C ASP A 199 -17.99 -1.15 -13.43
N ALA A 200 -18.39 0.07 -13.05
CA ALA A 200 -18.84 0.38 -11.69
C ALA A 200 -20.08 -0.40 -11.27
N ASP A 201 -21.07 -0.52 -12.15
CA ASP A 201 -22.31 -1.26 -11.85
C ASP A 201 -22.03 -2.75 -11.63
N LYS A 202 -21.19 -3.36 -12.48
CA LYS A 202 -20.78 -4.75 -12.32
C LYS A 202 -20.03 -4.99 -11.02
N PHE A 203 -19.15 -4.06 -10.64
CA PHE A 203 -18.44 -4.12 -9.36
C PHE A 203 -19.42 -4.00 -8.18
N MET A 204 -20.37 -3.08 -8.23
CA MET A 204 -21.37 -2.96 -7.17
C MET A 204 -22.25 -4.21 -7.06
N ASP A 205 -22.60 -4.84 -8.18
CA ASP A 205 -23.36 -6.11 -8.18
C ASP A 205 -22.53 -7.26 -7.57
N GLU A 206 -21.25 -7.34 -7.90
CA GLU A 206 -20.30 -8.25 -7.26
C GLU A 206 -20.24 -8.03 -5.75
N MET A 207 -20.08 -6.78 -5.31
CA MET A 207 -20.00 -6.46 -3.88
C MET A 207 -21.30 -6.73 -3.11
N ARG A 208 -22.46 -6.54 -3.72
CA ARG A 208 -23.77 -6.92 -3.14
C ARG A 208 -23.89 -8.43 -2.89
N ALA A 209 -23.23 -9.24 -3.71
CA ALA A 209 -23.20 -10.69 -3.54
C ALA A 209 -22.15 -11.17 -2.53
N SER A 210 -21.27 -10.27 -2.05
CA SER A 210 -20.24 -10.59 -1.05
C SER A 210 -20.76 -10.43 0.38
N PRO A 211 -20.16 -11.12 1.38
CA PRO A 211 -20.45 -10.89 2.80
C PRO A 211 -19.69 -9.66 3.37
N ALA A 212 -18.86 -8.99 2.57
CA ALA A 212 -17.98 -7.93 3.02
C ALA A 212 -18.74 -6.64 3.37
N ASP A 213 -18.23 -5.91 4.36
CA ASP A 213 -18.52 -4.49 4.51
C ASP A 213 -17.77 -3.73 3.40
N TRP A 214 -18.49 -2.98 2.57
CA TRP A 214 -17.87 -2.29 1.43
C TRP A 214 -18.43 -0.91 1.18
N GLN A 215 -17.60 -0.06 0.64
CA GLN A 215 -17.97 1.27 0.18
C GLN A 215 -17.35 1.55 -1.18
N PHE A 216 -18.15 2.08 -2.11
CA PHE A 216 -17.69 2.61 -3.39
C PHE A 216 -17.90 4.12 -3.42
N VAL A 217 -16.81 4.88 -3.56
CA VAL A 217 -16.82 6.34 -3.55
C VAL A 217 -16.45 6.87 -4.93
N VAL A 218 -17.28 7.75 -5.45
CA VAL A 218 -17.08 8.42 -6.74
C VAL A 218 -16.77 9.88 -6.52
N LEU A 219 -15.59 10.33 -6.95
CA LEU A 219 -15.13 11.71 -6.79
C LEU A 219 -15.46 12.54 -8.04
N GLY A 220 -16.41 13.46 -7.91
CA GLY A 220 -16.84 14.33 -9.02
C GLY A 220 -15.69 15.14 -9.63
N HIS A 221 -15.65 15.21 -10.96
CA HIS A 221 -14.64 15.91 -11.78
C HIS A 221 -13.22 15.34 -11.71
N ALA A 222 -13.00 14.22 -11.03
CA ALA A 222 -11.72 13.52 -11.05
C ALA A 222 -11.69 12.52 -12.21
N VAL A 223 -10.56 12.45 -12.91
CA VAL A 223 -10.24 11.42 -13.90
C VAL A 223 -9.34 10.35 -13.25
N HIS A 224 -8.82 9.41 -14.03
CA HIS A 224 -7.80 8.46 -13.54
C HIS A 224 -6.58 9.19 -12.95
N CYS A 225 -5.76 8.52 -12.16
CA CYS A 225 -4.50 9.06 -11.59
C CYS A 225 -4.67 10.25 -10.64
N PHE A 226 -5.83 10.50 -10.07
CA PHE A 226 -6.03 11.70 -9.22
C PHE A 226 -5.11 11.77 -7.98
N THR A 227 -4.46 10.66 -7.60
CA THR A 227 -3.44 10.63 -6.53
C THR A 227 -2.00 10.70 -7.04
N GLU A 228 -1.77 10.72 -8.37
CA GLU A 228 -0.44 10.65 -8.97
C GLU A 228 0.12 12.05 -9.23
N VAL A 229 0.95 12.55 -8.30
CA VAL A 229 1.57 13.88 -8.42
C VAL A 229 2.44 13.95 -9.67
N GLY A 230 2.22 14.98 -10.49
CA GLY A 230 2.95 15.17 -11.74
C GLY A 230 2.18 14.71 -12.99
N GLU A 231 1.16 13.85 -12.85
CA GLU A 231 0.34 13.45 -13.98
C GLU A 231 -0.58 14.60 -14.42
N ASN A 232 -0.61 14.87 -15.72
CA ASN A 232 -1.39 15.96 -16.30
C ASN A 232 -1.79 15.69 -17.76
N SER A 233 -2.44 14.57 -18.02
CA SER A 233 -3.04 14.26 -19.31
C SER A 233 -4.58 14.26 -19.22
N PRO A 234 -5.33 14.36 -20.32
CA PRO A 234 -6.79 14.42 -20.28
C PRO A 234 -7.46 13.25 -19.56
N GLY A 235 -6.88 12.04 -19.62
CA GLY A 235 -7.44 10.83 -19.01
C GLY A 235 -6.75 10.41 -17.71
N CYS A 236 -5.57 11.00 -17.38
CA CYS A 236 -4.78 10.67 -16.19
C CYS A 236 -4.19 11.96 -15.64
N LYS A 237 -4.78 12.48 -14.54
CA LYS A 237 -4.42 13.81 -14.02
C LYS A 237 -4.51 13.84 -12.50
N TYR A 238 -3.47 14.42 -11.88
CA TYR A 238 -3.50 14.73 -10.45
C TYR A 238 -4.58 15.75 -10.10
N ASP A 239 -5.37 15.45 -9.09
CA ASP A 239 -6.34 16.38 -8.49
C ASP A 239 -6.10 16.45 -6.98
N ALA A 240 -5.54 17.55 -6.52
CA ALA A 240 -5.19 17.75 -5.10
C ALA A 240 -6.40 17.61 -4.16
N ARG A 241 -7.59 18.07 -4.59
CA ARG A 241 -8.83 17.96 -3.82
C ARG A 241 -9.28 16.50 -3.71
N ALA A 242 -9.29 15.77 -4.85
CA ALA A 242 -9.67 14.36 -4.89
C ALA A 242 -8.66 13.51 -4.09
N ALA A 243 -7.37 13.76 -4.25
CA ALA A 243 -6.31 13.10 -3.50
C ALA A 243 -6.48 13.30 -1.98
N ALA A 244 -6.63 14.54 -1.52
CA ALA A 244 -6.79 14.86 -0.10
C ALA A 244 -8.05 14.21 0.51
N ARG A 245 -9.16 14.16 -0.24
CA ARG A 245 -10.40 13.48 0.20
C ARG A 245 -10.22 11.98 0.28
N SER A 246 -9.60 11.38 -0.73
CA SER A 246 -9.41 9.94 -0.79
C SER A 246 -8.47 9.42 0.30
N TYR A 247 -7.37 10.13 0.59
CA TYR A 247 -6.47 9.76 1.69
C TYR A 247 -7.15 9.87 3.05
N ARG A 248 -7.97 10.89 3.29
CA ARG A 248 -8.75 11.00 4.54
C ARG A 248 -9.72 9.83 4.69
N LEU A 249 -10.46 9.48 3.64
CA LEU A 249 -11.35 8.32 3.64
C LEU A 249 -10.59 7.01 3.91
N MET A 250 -9.41 6.85 3.31
CA MET A 250 -8.53 5.70 3.60
C MET A 250 -8.18 5.62 5.08
N HIS A 251 -7.72 6.72 5.68
CA HIS A 251 -7.33 6.73 7.10
C HIS A 251 -8.51 6.40 8.01
N GLU A 252 -9.68 6.99 7.77
CA GLU A 252 -10.91 6.72 8.52
C GLU A 252 -11.32 5.25 8.37
N TRP A 253 -11.31 4.71 7.16
CA TRP A 253 -11.65 3.32 6.86
C TRP A 253 -10.71 2.32 7.54
N LEU A 254 -9.40 2.54 7.41
CA LEU A 254 -8.39 1.69 8.06
C LEU A 254 -8.49 1.76 9.58
N HIS A 255 -8.69 2.96 10.15
CA HIS A 255 -8.85 3.12 11.59
C HIS A 255 -10.06 2.33 12.11
N GLY A 256 -11.22 2.44 11.46
CA GLY A 256 -12.41 1.66 11.80
C GLY A 256 -12.17 0.14 11.69
N ALA A 257 -11.52 -0.29 10.61
CA ALA A 257 -11.21 -1.71 10.40
C ALA A 257 -10.27 -2.28 11.48
N PHE A 258 -9.25 -1.52 11.88
CA PHE A 258 -8.30 -1.96 12.92
C PHE A 258 -8.86 -1.88 14.34
N ALA A 259 -9.85 -1.04 14.58
CA ALA A 259 -10.55 -0.95 15.85
C ALA A 259 -11.70 -1.97 16.00
N GLY A 260 -12.07 -2.67 14.93
CA GLY A 260 -13.23 -3.56 14.89
C GLY A 260 -14.56 -2.81 15.06
N THR A 261 -14.58 -1.51 14.73
CA THR A 261 -15.78 -0.65 14.80
C THR A 261 -16.41 -0.52 13.43
N PRO A 262 -17.78 -0.44 13.37
CA PRO A 262 -18.49 -0.24 12.11
C PRO A 262 -18.07 1.02 11.37
#